data_5d8eb35a62ce07ae4de760109dfbb0cf
#
_entry.id   5d8eb35a62ce07ae4de760109dfbb0cf
#
_cell.length_a   1.000
_cell.length_b   1.000
_cell.length_c   1.000
_cell.angle_alpha   90.00
_cell.angle_beta   90.00
_cell.angle_gamma   90.00
#
_symmetry.space_group_name_H-M   'P 1'
#
loop_
_entity.id
_entity.type
_entity.pdbx_description
1 polymer ?
#
loop_
_entity_poly.entity_id
_entity_poly.type
_entity_poly.pdbx_seq_one_letter_code
_entity_poly.pdbx_strand_id
1 'polypeptide(L)'
;MEAVFGESSCIDSWMQLVRKVSWNFPGLETEECIYEHEQTVLKFMNKKQALCVKSRGTIIGVLLFSHKKNMICCMAVDPEYRKQGIASILLRKALNELDRSREITVSTFRENDE
;
A
#
# COMPACT_ATOMS: atom_id res chain seq x y z
N MET A 1 -8.77 -11.17 9.48
CA MET A 1 -7.63 -10.55 8.80
C MET A 1 -7.26 -9.25 9.47
N GLU A 2 -5.98 -8.95 9.50
CA GLU A 2 -5.55 -7.70 10.09
C GLU A 2 -4.37 -7.13 9.30
N ALA A 3 -4.17 -5.83 9.42
CA ALA A 3 -3.05 -5.15 8.76
C ALA A 3 -1.82 -5.26 9.67
N VAL A 4 -0.70 -5.58 9.06
CA VAL A 4 0.57 -5.67 9.79
C VAL A 4 1.61 -4.87 9.02
N PHE A 5 2.73 -4.56 9.70
CA PHE A 5 3.80 -3.85 9.02
C PHE A 5 4.50 -4.78 8.04
N GLY A 6 4.71 -4.30 6.83
CA GLY A 6 5.46 -5.04 5.83
C GLY A 6 6.94 -4.93 6.09
N GLU A 7 7.67 -6.02 5.83
CA GLU A 7 9.11 -6.07 6.01
C GLU A 7 9.77 -6.46 4.72
N SER A 8 11.07 -6.22 4.61
CA SER A 8 11.78 -6.50 3.37
C SER A 8 11.66 -7.96 2.95
N SER A 9 11.46 -8.86 3.90
CA SER A 9 11.26 -10.27 3.56
C SER A 9 9.95 -10.49 2.81
N CYS A 10 9.04 -9.53 2.81
CA CYS A 10 7.78 -9.64 2.11
C CYS A 10 7.80 -8.98 0.75
N ILE A 11 8.96 -8.47 0.32
CA ILE A 11 8.99 -7.62 -0.88
C ILE A 11 8.54 -8.38 -2.13
N ASP A 12 8.88 -9.66 -2.24
CA ASP A 12 8.48 -10.41 -3.44
C ASP A 12 6.96 -10.52 -3.53
N SER A 13 6.30 -10.87 -2.45
CA SER A 13 4.85 -11.00 -2.44
C SER A 13 4.18 -9.64 -2.64
N TRP A 14 4.78 -8.59 -2.04
CA TRP A 14 4.27 -7.23 -2.20
C TRP A 14 4.31 -6.85 -3.68
N MET A 15 5.46 -7.08 -4.35
CA MET A 15 5.60 -6.67 -5.73
C MET A 15 4.75 -7.53 -6.67
N GLN A 16 4.45 -8.76 -6.30
CA GLN A 16 3.53 -9.55 -7.10
C GLN A 16 2.16 -8.89 -7.14
N LEU A 17 1.70 -8.35 -6.02
CA LEU A 17 0.44 -7.64 -6.00
C LEU A 17 0.54 -6.35 -6.81
N VAL A 18 1.65 -5.61 -6.69
CA VAL A 18 1.82 -4.39 -7.44
C VAL A 18 1.77 -4.65 -8.93
N ARG A 19 2.44 -5.71 -9.39
CA ARG A 19 2.41 -6.06 -10.81
C ARG A 19 1.01 -6.45 -11.26
N LYS A 20 0.27 -7.12 -10.40
CA LYS A 20 -1.09 -7.56 -10.74
C LYS A 20 -2.03 -6.38 -10.94
N VAL A 21 -1.81 -5.28 -10.23
CA VAL A 21 -2.68 -4.11 -10.32
C VAL A 21 -2.02 -2.94 -11.05
N SER A 22 -0.84 -3.15 -11.63
CA SER A 22 -0.08 -2.04 -12.19
C SER A 22 -0.82 -1.33 -13.32
N TRP A 23 -1.70 -2.03 -14.02
CA TRP A 23 -2.45 -1.40 -15.09
C TRP A 23 -3.38 -0.31 -14.57
N ASN A 24 -3.67 -0.30 -13.27
CA ASN A 24 -4.52 0.70 -12.66
C ASN A 24 -3.73 1.89 -12.13
N PHE A 25 -2.41 1.83 -12.13
CA PHE A 25 -1.59 2.88 -11.51
C PHE A 25 -0.80 3.60 -12.57
N PRO A 26 -1.07 4.90 -12.79
CA PRO A 26 -0.23 5.69 -13.67
C PRO A 26 1.21 5.68 -13.16
N GLY A 27 2.16 5.58 -14.07
CA GLY A 27 3.56 5.56 -13.69
C GLY A 27 4.13 4.19 -13.45
N LEU A 28 3.34 3.14 -13.61
CA LEU A 28 3.85 1.78 -13.46
C LEU A 28 3.71 1.00 -14.78
N GLU A 29 3.87 1.70 -15.90
CA GLU A 29 3.69 1.06 -17.19
C GLU A 29 4.90 0.26 -17.67
N THR A 30 6.08 0.50 -17.11
CA THR A 30 7.28 -0.18 -17.56
C THR A 30 7.93 -0.91 -16.40
N GLU A 31 8.81 -1.87 -16.73
CA GLU A 31 9.55 -2.58 -15.71
C GLU A 31 10.46 -1.64 -14.92
N GLU A 32 10.98 -0.62 -15.58
CA GLU A 32 11.83 0.35 -14.89
C GLU A 32 11.04 1.10 -13.83
N CYS A 33 9.82 1.51 -14.16
CA CYS A 33 8.97 2.21 -13.20
C CYS A 33 8.61 1.29 -12.03
N ILE A 34 8.36 0.03 -12.31
CA ILE A 34 8.05 -0.93 -11.26
C ILE A 34 9.24 -1.13 -10.36
N TYR A 35 10.45 -1.19 -10.94
CA TYR A 35 11.66 -1.34 -10.14
C TYR A 35 11.84 -0.14 -9.21
N GLU A 36 11.63 1.07 -9.72
CA GLU A 36 11.76 2.27 -8.88
C GLU A 36 10.72 2.25 -7.77
N HIS A 37 9.53 1.78 -8.06
CA HIS A 37 8.50 1.67 -7.04
C HIS A 37 8.93 0.68 -5.96
N GLU A 38 9.55 -0.43 -6.36
CA GLU A 38 10.05 -1.41 -5.40
C GLU A 38 11.06 -0.78 -4.44
N GLN A 39 11.96 0.04 -4.96
CA GLN A 39 12.93 0.72 -4.11
C GLN A 39 12.25 1.66 -3.13
N THR A 40 11.19 2.33 -3.59
CA THR A 40 10.41 3.20 -2.72
C THR A 40 9.73 2.39 -1.61
N VAL A 41 9.15 1.24 -1.97
CA VAL A 41 8.49 0.39 -1.00
C VAL A 41 9.47 -0.07 0.07
N LEU A 42 10.68 -0.45 -0.34
CA LEU A 42 11.69 -0.89 0.62
C LEU A 42 12.05 0.23 1.59
N LYS A 43 12.13 1.46 1.12
CA LYS A 43 12.39 2.59 2.01
C LYS A 43 11.28 2.77 3.02
N PHE A 44 10.03 2.63 2.59
CA PHE A 44 8.90 2.76 3.50
C PHE A 44 8.87 1.61 4.51
N MET A 45 9.24 0.41 4.07
CA MET A 45 9.31 -0.73 4.99
C MET A 45 10.35 -0.49 6.08
N ASN A 46 11.50 0.06 5.71
CA ASN A 46 12.55 0.36 6.69
C ASN A 46 12.09 1.38 7.72
N LYS A 47 11.19 2.26 7.36
CA LYS A 47 10.71 3.29 8.27
C LYS A 47 9.43 2.87 9.00
N LYS A 48 8.99 1.64 8.80
CA LYS A 48 7.75 1.12 9.35
C LYS A 48 6.56 1.95 8.92
N GLN A 49 6.54 2.30 7.64
CA GLN A 49 5.47 3.06 7.04
C GLN A 49 4.81 2.29 5.89
N ALA A 50 4.94 0.97 5.90
CA ALA A 50 4.34 0.10 4.90
C ALA A 50 3.47 -0.92 5.64
N LEU A 51 2.21 -1.00 5.23
CA LEU A 51 1.25 -1.93 5.84
C LEU A 51 0.76 -2.91 4.79
N CYS A 52 0.43 -4.11 5.22
CA CYS A 52 -0.12 -5.11 4.31
C CYS A 52 -1.10 -6.01 5.04
N VAL A 53 -1.96 -6.65 4.26
CA VAL A 53 -2.86 -7.68 4.75
C VAL A 53 -2.51 -8.95 3.99
N LYS A 54 -2.39 -10.05 4.71
CA LYS A 54 -2.04 -11.33 4.10
C LYS A 54 -3.18 -12.32 4.25
N SER A 55 -3.30 -13.18 3.26
CA SER A 55 -4.24 -14.30 3.30
C SER A 55 -3.45 -15.52 2.89
N ARG A 56 -3.32 -16.48 3.80
CA ARG A 56 -2.58 -17.71 3.54
C ARG A 56 -1.16 -17.44 3.05
N GLY A 57 -0.50 -16.47 3.68
CA GLY A 57 0.88 -16.16 3.34
C GLY A 57 1.07 -15.27 2.12
N THR A 58 -0.01 -14.90 1.46
CA THR A 58 0.06 -14.07 0.26
C THR A 58 -0.45 -12.68 0.60
N ILE A 59 0.27 -11.65 0.13
CA ILE A 59 -0.16 -10.28 0.36
C ILE A 59 -1.31 -9.96 -0.60
N ILE A 60 -2.44 -9.55 -0.04
CA ILE A 60 -3.62 -9.24 -0.82
C ILE A 60 -4.02 -7.78 -0.71
N GLY A 61 -3.36 -7.02 0.12
CA GLY A 61 -3.59 -5.58 0.22
C GLY A 61 -2.36 -4.90 0.77
N VAL A 62 -2.09 -3.69 0.31
CA VAL A 62 -0.91 -2.93 0.72
C VAL A 62 -1.27 -1.47 0.88
N LEU A 63 -0.50 -0.76 1.73
CA LEU A 63 -0.70 0.66 1.93
C LEU A 63 0.63 1.27 2.37
N LEU A 64 0.99 2.40 1.77
CA LEU A 64 2.15 3.17 2.20
C LEU A 64 1.67 4.50 2.77
N PHE A 65 2.29 4.92 3.86
CA PHE A 65 1.93 6.19 4.49
C PHE A 65 3.19 6.88 5.00
N SER A 66 3.09 8.18 5.29
CA SER A 66 4.22 8.97 5.74
C SER A 66 3.87 9.67 7.05
N HIS A 67 4.65 9.38 8.09
CA HIS A 67 4.48 10.09 9.37
C HIS A 67 4.82 11.56 9.21
N LYS A 68 5.89 11.85 8.49
CA LYS A 68 6.37 13.22 8.37
C LYS A 68 5.35 14.09 7.67
N LYS A 69 4.76 13.59 6.61
CA LYS A 69 3.79 14.36 5.84
C LYS A 69 2.37 14.14 6.33
N ASN A 70 2.19 13.22 7.26
CA ASN A 70 0.88 12.88 7.81
C ASN A 70 -0.09 12.55 6.70
N MET A 71 0.33 11.66 5.79
CA MET A 71 -0.47 11.37 4.62
C MET A 71 -0.40 9.90 4.23
N ILE A 72 -1.42 9.46 3.52
CA ILE A 72 -1.46 8.14 2.93
C ILE A 72 -1.00 8.29 1.48
N CYS A 73 0.10 7.59 1.14
CA CYS A 73 0.74 7.78 -0.15
C CYS A 73 0.15 6.91 -1.24
N CYS A 74 -0.18 5.67 -0.94
CA CYS A 74 -0.82 4.81 -1.93
C CYS A 74 -1.42 3.59 -1.24
N MET A 75 -2.35 2.95 -1.92
CA MET A 75 -3.01 1.78 -1.39
C MET A 75 -3.49 0.94 -2.57
N ALA A 76 -3.39 -0.38 -2.43
CA ALA A 76 -3.87 -1.29 -3.47
C ALA A 76 -4.43 -2.54 -2.81
N VAL A 77 -5.47 -3.10 -3.43
CA VAL A 77 -6.09 -4.33 -2.96
C VAL A 77 -6.22 -5.27 -4.15
N ASP A 78 -5.89 -6.54 -3.93
CA ASP A 78 -6.02 -7.56 -4.96
C ASP A 78 -7.48 -7.59 -5.45
N PRO A 79 -7.70 -7.49 -6.76
CA PRO A 79 -9.07 -7.46 -7.27
C PRO A 79 -9.92 -8.64 -6.84
N GLU A 80 -9.31 -9.79 -6.59
CA GLU A 80 -10.06 -10.98 -6.19
C GLU A 80 -10.53 -10.89 -4.74
N TYR A 81 -10.02 -9.92 -3.99
CA TYR A 81 -10.37 -9.78 -2.57
C TYR A 81 -11.09 -8.46 -2.29
N ARG A 82 -11.57 -7.80 -3.32
CA ARG A 82 -12.31 -6.55 -3.12
C ARG A 82 -13.67 -6.86 -2.47
N LYS A 83 -14.22 -5.84 -1.81
CA LYS A 83 -15.49 -5.96 -1.12
C LYS A 83 -15.43 -6.85 0.11
N GLN A 84 -14.22 -7.12 0.60
CA GLN A 84 -14.06 -7.89 1.84
C GLN A 84 -13.53 -7.02 2.98
N GLY A 85 -13.53 -5.69 2.78
CA GLY A 85 -13.11 -4.80 3.84
C GLY A 85 -11.61 -4.66 4.01
N ILE A 86 -10.83 -5.14 3.02
CA ILE A 86 -9.37 -5.07 3.11
C ILE A 86 -8.90 -3.63 3.17
N ALA A 87 -9.43 -2.77 2.30
CA ALA A 87 -9.04 -1.36 2.29
C ALA A 87 -9.36 -0.70 3.62
N SER A 88 -10.51 -1.02 4.21
CA SER A 88 -10.89 -0.45 5.50
C SER A 88 -9.94 -0.87 6.60
N ILE A 89 -9.50 -2.13 6.57
CA ILE A 89 -8.56 -2.64 7.57
C ILE A 89 -7.24 -1.86 7.45
N LEU A 90 -6.75 -1.68 6.23
CA LEU A 90 -5.51 -0.96 6.00
C LEU A 90 -5.64 0.50 6.44
N LEU A 91 -6.73 1.16 6.06
CA LEU A 91 -6.92 2.56 6.40
C LEU A 91 -7.02 2.76 7.90
N ARG A 92 -7.73 1.87 8.58
CA ARG A 92 -7.89 2.00 10.03
C ARG A 92 -6.53 1.91 10.72
N LYS A 93 -5.69 0.97 10.28
CA LYS A 93 -4.36 0.84 10.88
C LYS A 93 -3.51 2.07 10.57
N ALA A 94 -3.55 2.55 9.32
CA ALA A 94 -2.77 3.72 8.95
C ALA A 94 -3.22 4.95 9.76
N LEU A 95 -4.51 5.13 9.94
CA LEU A 95 -5.01 6.28 10.68
C LEU A 95 -4.58 6.21 12.15
N ASN A 96 -4.43 5.01 12.69
CA ASN A 96 -3.93 4.87 14.06
C ASN A 96 -2.46 5.25 14.15
N GLU A 97 -1.71 5.14 13.06
CA GLU A 97 -0.30 5.50 13.04
C GLU A 97 -0.08 6.97 12.74
N LEU A 98 -1.05 7.64 12.17
CA LEU A 98 -0.92 9.04 11.80
C LEU A 98 -1.48 9.94 12.89
N ASP A 99 -1.12 11.23 12.82
CA ASP A 99 -1.54 12.19 13.82
C ASP A 99 -2.93 12.72 13.45
N ARG A 100 -3.94 12.27 14.17
CA ARG A 100 -5.31 12.63 13.87
C ARG A 100 -5.67 14.03 14.30
N SER A 101 -4.81 14.69 15.09
CA SER A 101 -5.06 16.07 15.48
C SER A 101 -4.62 17.02 14.38
N ARG A 102 -3.96 16.51 13.34
CA ARG A 102 -3.54 17.30 12.19
C ARG A 102 -4.29 16.82 10.96
N GLU A 103 -4.28 17.64 9.93
CA GLU A 103 -4.93 17.25 8.69
C GLU A 103 -4.22 16.04 8.09
N ILE A 104 -4.98 15.04 7.67
CA ILE A 104 -4.42 13.85 7.03
C ILE A 104 -4.75 13.93 5.55
N THR A 105 -3.71 13.91 4.72
CA THR A 105 -3.86 13.98 3.28
C THR A 105 -3.83 12.57 2.69
N VAL A 106 -4.64 12.33 1.68
CA VAL A 106 -4.65 11.07 0.98
C VAL A 106 -4.32 11.32 -0.48
N SER A 107 -3.28 10.64 -0.97
CA SER A 107 -2.88 10.72 -2.36
C SER A 107 -3.30 9.43 -3.03
N THR A 108 -4.12 9.50 -4.08
CA THR A 108 -4.56 8.30 -4.76
C THR A 108 -4.28 8.42 -6.23
N PHE A 109 -4.20 7.25 -6.87
CA PHE A 109 -3.93 7.23 -8.27
C PHE A 109 -5.17 7.04 -9.09
N ARG A 110 -6.29 6.76 -8.47
CA ARG A 110 -7.39 6.43 -9.26
C ARG A 110 -8.50 7.25 -8.96
N GLU A 111 -8.23 8.37 -8.73
CA GLU A 111 -9.20 9.21 -8.36
C GLU A 111 -10.32 9.26 -9.24
N ASN A 112 -10.10 8.93 -10.38
CA ASN A 112 -11.16 9.05 -11.20
C ASN A 112 -11.86 7.86 -11.43
N ASP A 113 -11.56 6.97 -10.90
CA ASP A 113 -12.23 5.84 -11.18
C ASP A 113 -13.43 5.88 -10.52
N GLU A 114 -13.64 6.34 -10.64
CA GLU A 114 -14.54 6.45 -10.28
C GLU A 114 -15.05 6.32 -10.62
#